data_49ace87427c03e5d302ffacf49eb10fb
#
_entry.id   49ace87427c03e5d302ffacf49eb10fb
#
_cell.length_a   1.000
_cell.length_b   1.000
_cell.length_c   1.000
_cell.angle_alpha   90.00
_cell.angle_beta   90.00
_cell.angle_gamma   90.00
#
_symmetry.space_group_name_H-M   'P 1'
#
loop_
_entity.id
_entity.type
_entity.pdbx_description
1 polymer ?
#
loop_
_entity_poly.entity_id
_entity_poly.type
_entity_poly.pdbx_seq_one_letter_code
_entity_poly.pdbx_strand_id
1 'polypeptide(L)'
;MKKYPIILLTFFTFCSQNSNIETLDETSTTTVATSAEVLKVEPELYVMLLWHQHQPYYPKDLDGNFTKPWVRLHATKDYLDMVHMVQKYEDLRVTFNLTPTLMKQLNELSSGVKDTYWVHTEIEGERLNDDEKKFLRDRFFDINSRIINKYPRYVELRNLRQNPDQWMVQDYIDLQVLFNLGWTDPSYLKSEPLNSIVKKENNFSEEDKKIILKVHKEIIDKVLSEHLKAYINNNIELITTPYAHPILPLIHDSDLGKIGDTTSNFPNNTFSFRDDAKAHVKKGKEVFFENFGFYPKGMWPAEGAIAQEVLPYFNEEGISWIASGQNPLEKSLDVRIQRWVGGVASKPELLYRPWNTNLPNGETVPVFFRDNYLSDKMFDYSEKRTDLSIQEFDNTILKLREKTSDLGFIPVVSIVADGENFWENYSNDGIDFLEGMYSVLTEYEWLETITPSEYLELYGDNLDTIDELYPASWFQPNYATWIGEKDENLAWDYLYKVRTDFETAKNSNNFSTEKIEAAYEYLLLAEGSDWFWWYGDDQDSSVDEYFDKAFRTLLSNVYKELNLEIPLFLSEKISK
;
A
#
# COMPACT_ATOMS: atom_id res chain seq x y z
N MET A 1 -9.03 23.30 38.27
CA MET A 1 -10.23 24.06 37.87
C MET A 1 -9.86 25.05 36.78
N LYS A 2 -10.07 24.71 35.52
CA LYS A 2 -10.11 25.66 34.41
C LYS A 2 -11.28 25.26 33.52
N LYS A 3 -12.19 26.22 33.32
CA LYS A 3 -13.48 26.07 32.62
C LYS A 3 -13.26 26.07 31.10
N TYR A 4 -13.89 25.14 30.38
CA TYR A 4 -14.06 25.20 28.93
C TYR A 4 -15.39 25.88 28.61
N PRO A 5 -15.49 26.70 27.54
CA PRO A 5 -16.76 27.30 27.14
C PRO A 5 -17.56 26.36 26.24
N ILE A 6 -18.83 26.23 26.56
CA ILE A 6 -19.87 25.56 25.77
C ILE A 6 -20.24 26.46 24.60
N ILE A 7 -20.17 25.98 23.37
CA ILE A 7 -20.71 26.65 22.20
C ILE A 7 -22.16 26.18 22.00
N LEU A 8 -23.08 27.13 22.13
CA LEU A 8 -24.53 26.96 21.94
C LEU A 8 -24.84 27.05 20.44
N LEU A 9 -25.39 25.98 19.84
CA LEU A 9 -26.01 26.03 18.50
C LEU A 9 -27.42 26.61 18.62
N THR A 10 -27.66 27.74 18.00
CA THR A 10 -28.97 28.35 17.85
C THR A 10 -29.69 27.83 16.60
N PHE A 11 -30.83 27.16 16.82
CA PHE A 11 -31.77 26.82 15.76
C PHE A 11 -32.58 28.06 15.38
N PHE A 12 -32.61 28.41 14.09
CA PHE A 12 -33.56 29.36 13.54
C PHE A 12 -34.80 28.62 13.03
N THR A 13 -35.92 28.83 13.72
CA THR A 13 -37.27 28.49 13.28
C THR A 13 -37.82 29.65 12.43
N PHE A 14 -38.19 29.38 11.18
CA PHE A 14 -38.97 30.32 10.38
C PHE A 14 -40.46 30.00 10.53
N CYS A 15 -41.17 31.02 11.02
CA CYS A 15 -42.61 31.03 11.15
C CYS A 15 -43.26 31.50 9.85
N SER A 16 -44.29 30.80 9.40
CA SER A 16 -45.13 31.13 8.27
C SER A 16 -46.05 32.29 8.59
N GLN A 17 -46.21 33.24 7.68
CA GLN A 17 -47.39 34.11 7.63
C GLN A 17 -48.12 33.99 6.29
N ASN A 18 -49.41 33.66 6.39
CA ASN A 18 -50.39 33.68 5.31
C ASN A 18 -50.81 35.12 5.01
N SER A 19 -51.00 35.45 3.73
CA SER A 19 -51.95 36.47 3.31
C SER A 19 -52.47 36.21 1.89
N ASN A 20 -53.75 36.41 1.74
CA ASN A 20 -54.75 36.01 0.75
C ASN A 20 -54.61 36.62 -0.66
N ILE A 21 -54.97 35.81 -1.64
CA ILE A 21 -55.97 35.96 -2.73
C ILE A 21 -55.82 37.16 -3.66
N GLU A 22 -55.59 36.91 -4.93
CA GLU A 22 -56.37 37.38 -6.07
C GLU A 22 -56.20 36.48 -7.28
N THR A 23 -57.36 36.08 -7.84
CA THR A 23 -57.53 35.25 -9.02
C THR A 23 -57.28 36.07 -10.29
N LEU A 24 -56.46 35.62 -11.19
CA LEU A 24 -56.56 35.91 -12.62
C LEU A 24 -56.27 34.65 -13.44
N ASP A 25 -57.26 34.31 -14.23
CA ASP A 25 -57.33 33.25 -15.20
C ASP A 25 -56.46 33.61 -16.42
N GLU A 26 -55.40 32.82 -16.73
CA GLU A 26 -54.87 32.77 -18.08
C GLU A 26 -54.26 31.38 -18.31
N THR A 27 -54.86 30.66 -19.24
CA THR A 27 -54.40 29.39 -19.81
C THR A 27 -53.03 29.55 -20.43
N SER A 28 -52.00 29.10 -19.70
CA SER A 28 -50.66 28.87 -20.21
C SER A 28 -50.38 27.39 -20.15
N THR A 29 -50.37 26.75 -21.31
CA THR A 29 -49.89 25.38 -21.50
C THR A 29 -48.39 25.31 -21.17
N THR A 30 -48.09 24.98 -19.93
CA THR A 30 -46.74 24.64 -19.52
C THR A 30 -46.45 23.22 -20.00
N THR A 31 -45.72 23.09 -21.07
CA THR A 31 -45.04 21.82 -21.45
C THR A 31 -44.08 21.49 -20.30
N VAL A 32 -44.50 20.55 -19.47
CA VAL A 32 -43.58 19.86 -18.55
C VAL A 32 -42.62 19.07 -19.42
N ALA A 33 -41.43 19.59 -19.59
CA ALA A 33 -40.30 18.79 -20.08
C ALA A 33 -40.04 17.74 -19.01
N THR A 34 -40.58 16.54 -19.18
CA THR A 34 -40.11 15.34 -18.54
C THR A 34 -38.66 15.19 -19.01
N SER A 35 -37.70 15.46 -18.11
CA SER A 35 -36.37 14.94 -18.27
C SER A 35 -36.53 13.42 -18.45
N ALA A 36 -36.33 12.93 -19.64
CA ALA A 36 -36.15 11.49 -19.84
C ALA A 36 -34.99 11.11 -18.93
N GLU A 37 -35.24 10.34 -17.89
CA GLU A 37 -34.19 9.57 -17.25
C GLU A 37 -33.57 8.73 -18.38
N VAL A 38 -32.35 9.07 -18.75
CA VAL A 38 -31.54 8.22 -19.61
C VAL A 38 -31.36 6.95 -18.79
N LEU A 39 -32.08 5.89 -19.16
CA LEU A 39 -31.90 4.58 -18.56
C LEU A 39 -30.42 4.23 -18.80
N LYS A 40 -29.61 4.28 -17.74
CA LYS A 40 -28.21 3.84 -17.80
C LYS A 40 -28.22 2.38 -18.22
N VAL A 41 -27.59 2.08 -19.33
CA VAL A 41 -27.44 0.67 -19.80
C VAL A 41 -26.52 -0.02 -18.78
N GLU A 42 -26.96 -1.17 -18.30
CA GLU A 42 -26.14 -1.98 -17.40
C GLU A 42 -24.88 -2.45 -18.13
N PRO A 43 -23.68 -2.31 -17.55
CA PRO A 43 -22.47 -2.72 -18.24
C PRO A 43 -22.41 -4.24 -18.45
N GLU A 44 -21.67 -4.68 -19.45
CA GLU A 44 -21.45 -6.11 -19.71
C GLU A 44 -20.24 -6.66 -18.89
N LEU A 45 -19.36 -5.77 -18.41
CA LEU A 45 -18.13 -6.12 -17.72
C LEU A 45 -17.76 -5.01 -16.74
N TYR A 46 -17.39 -5.40 -15.52
CA TYR A 46 -16.72 -4.53 -14.57
C TYR A 46 -15.22 -4.84 -14.47
N VAL A 47 -14.42 -3.79 -14.24
CA VAL A 47 -13.02 -3.91 -13.82
C VAL A 47 -12.87 -3.27 -12.44
N MET A 48 -12.36 -4.01 -11.48
CA MET A 48 -11.96 -3.56 -10.17
C MET A 48 -10.44 -3.37 -10.17
N LEU A 49 -9.99 -2.14 -9.95
CA LEU A 49 -8.58 -1.81 -9.73
C LEU A 49 -8.34 -1.60 -8.23
N LEU A 50 -7.33 -2.26 -7.68
CA LEU A 50 -6.87 -2.04 -6.33
C LEU A 50 -5.36 -1.78 -6.35
N TRP A 51 -4.97 -0.57 -5.93
CA TRP A 51 -3.58 -0.17 -5.73
C TRP A 51 -3.20 -0.36 -4.27
N HIS A 52 -2.26 -1.26 -4.01
CA HIS A 52 -1.72 -1.53 -2.68
C HIS A 52 -0.51 -0.63 -2.43
N GLN A 53 -0.66 0.36 -1.54
CA GLN A 53 0.41 1.28 -1.15
C GLN A 53 0.94 0.88 0.24
N HIS A 54 2.19 0.44 0.26
CA HIS A 54 2.81 -0.15 1.44
C HIS A 54 4.27 0.29 1.60
N GLN A 55 4.64 0.56 2.84
CA GLN A 55 6.03 0.60 3.28
C GLN A 55 6.14 -0.03 4.67
N PRO A 56 7.17 -0.87 4.92
CA PRO A 56 7.44 -1.37 6.27
C PRO A 56 7.71 -0.21 7.23
N TYR A 57 7.56 -0.46 8.53
CA TYR A 57 7.95 0.54 9.50
C TYR A 57 9.48 0.61 9.61
N TYR A 58 10.07 1.72 9.23
CA TYR A 58 11.52 1.94 9.35
C TYR A 58 11.88 2.40 10.75
N PRO A 59 12.67 1.62 11.54
CA PRO A 59 13.10 2.04 12.86
C PRO A 59 13.83 3.37 12.82
N LYS A 60 13.67 4.16 13.88
CA LYS A 60 14.37 5.43 14.03
C LYS A 60 15.77 5.24 14.61
N ASP A 61 16.67 6.13 14.21
CA ASP A 61 18.01 6.25 14.81
C ASP A 61 17.94 6.94 16.19
N LEU A 62 19.11 7.17 16.80
CA LEU A 62 19.21 7.80 18.11
C LEU A 62 18.76 9.26 18.13
N ASP A 63 18.76 9.93 16.99
CA ASP A 63 18.33 11.32 16.82
C ASP A 63 16.83 11.41 16.48
N GLY A 64 16.14 10.27 16.38
CA GLY A 64 14.71 10.18 16.10
C GLY A 64 14.35 10.25 14.60
N ASN A 65 15.32 10.11 13.69
CA ASN A 65 15.09 10.10 12.25
C ASN A 65 14.87 8.68 11.75
N PHE A 66 14.00 8.51 10.76
CA PHE A 66 13.86 7.23 10.07
C PHE A 66 15.16 6.81 9.40
N THR A 67 15.52 5.55 9.55
CA THR A 67 16.77 5.00 9.02
C THR A 67 16.75 4.76 7.50
N LYS A 68 15.57 4.85 6.86
CA LYS A 68 15.38 4.73 5.42
C LYS A 68 14.44 5.83 4.89
N PRO A 69 14.61 6.26 3.64
CA PRO A 69 13.88 7.38 3.06
C PRO A 69 12.61 6.97 2.29
N TRP A 70 12.30 5.68 2.17
CA TRP A 70 11.40 5.18 1.13
C TRP A 70 9.99 5.75 1.24
N VAL A 71 9.46 5.91 2.46
CA VAL A 71 8.14 6.56 2.65
C VAL A 71 8.12 7.97 2.06
N ARG A 72 9.15 8.78 2.31
CA ARG A 72 9.25 10.11 1.73
C ARG A 72 9.39 10.07 0.20
N LEU A 73 10.28 9.21 -0.29
CA LEU A 73 10.61 9.17 -1.71
C LEU A 73 9.41 8.73 -2.55
N HIS A 74 8.70 7.69 -2.13
CA HIS A 74 7.46 7.28 -2.79
C HIS A 74 6.32 8.29 -2.57
N ALA A 75 6.28 8.99 -1.44
CA ALA A 75 5.30 10.07 -1.25
C ALA A 75 5.51 11.21 -2.26
N THR A 76 6.77 11.55 -2.59
CA THR A 76 7.09 12.64 -3.52
C THR A 76 7.04 12.23 -4.99
N LYS A 77 6.85 10.94 -5.27
CA LYS A 77 6.91 10.38 -6.61
C LYS A 77 5.60 9.67 -7.03
N ASP A 78 5.07 8.77 -6.21
CA ASP A 78 4.03 7.84 -6.63
C ASP A 78 2.67 8.06 -5.94
N TYR A 79 2.62 8.17 -4.60
CA TYR A 79 1.36 8.12 -3.86
C TYR A 79 0.40 9.27 -4.17
N LEU A 80 0.92 10.47 -4.38
CA LEU A 80 0.09 11.65 -4.62
C LEU A 80 -0.36 11.76 -6.09
N ASP A 81 0.52 11.47 -7.05
CA ASP A 81 0.18 11.57 -8.46
C ASP A 81 -0.85 10.51 -8.88
N MET A 82 -0.75 9.29 -8.37
CA MET A 82 -1.72 8.22 -8.66
C MET A 82 -3.15 8.63 -8.31
N VAL A 83 -3.38 9.20 -7.13
CA VAL A 83 -4.73 9.65 -6.76
C VAL A 83 -5.16 10.88 -7.56
N HIS A 84 -4.25 11.79 -7.90
CA HIS A 84 -4.55 12.93 -8.77
C HIS A 84 -4.91 12.48 -10.20
N MET A 85 -4.31 11.40 -10.68
CA MET A 85 -4.62 10.86 -12.01
C MET A 85 -6.04 10.29 -12.06
N VAL A 86 -6.48 9.57 -11.04
CA VAL A 86 -7.87 9.07 -10.95
C VAL A 86 -8.87 10.24 -10.96
N GLN A 87 -8.59 11.32 -10.25
CA GLN A 87 -9.47 12.49 -10.19
C GLN A 87 -9.65 13.24 -11.53
N LYS A 88 -8.86 12.91 -12.57
CA LYS A 88 -9.05 13.47 -13.92
C LYS A 88 -10.23 12.84 -14.66
N TYR A 89 -10.73 11.70 -14.20
CA TYR A 89 -11.78 10.91 -14.85
C TYR A 89 -13.01 10.84 -13.94
N GLU A 90 -14.12 11.39 -14.38
CA GLU A 90 -15.37 11.46 -13.59
C GLU A 90 -15.96 10.05 -13.33
N ASP A 91 -15.91 9.18 -14.34
CA ASP A 91 -16.53 7.84 -14.33
C ASP A 91 -15.58 6.73 -13.84
N LEU A 92 -14.32 7.03 -13.54
CA LEU A 92 -13.35 6.06 -13.05
C LEU A 92 -13.55 5.79 -11.56
N ARG A 93 -13.59 4.52 -11.19
CA ARG A 93 -13.66 4.02 -9.81
C ARG A 93 -12.45 3.14 -9.52
N VAL A 94 -11.68 3.47 -8.48
CA VAL A 94 -10.46 2.77 -8.09
C VAL A 94 -10.44 2.56 -6.58
N THR A 95 -9.90 1.45 -6.13
CA THR A 95 -9.68 1.18 -4.70
C THR A 95 -8.22 1.46 -4.36
N PHE A 96 -7.97 2.25 -3.32
CA PHE A 96 -6.63 2.44 -2.74
C PHE A 96 -6.56 1.80 -1.37
N ASN A 97 -5.60 0.92 -1.22
CA ASN A 97 -5.21 0.37 0.07
C ASN A 97 -3.99 1.14 0.60
N LEU A 98 -4.14 1.82 1.74
CA LEU A 98 -3.03 2.46 2.44
C LEU A 98 -2.73 1.70 3.73
N THR A 99 -1.50 1.17 3.84
CA THR A 99 -1.14 0.40 5.04
C THR A 99 -1.00 1.29 6.28
N PRO A 100 -1.32 0.79 7.47
CA PRO A 100 -1.25 1.59 8.70
C PRO A 100 0.16 2.08 9.01
N THR A 101 1.19 1.29 8.70
CA THR A 101 2.60 1.67 8.86
C THR A 101 2.99 2.81 7.93
N LEU A 102 2.48 2.82 6.69
CA LEU A 102 2.66 3.93 5.75
C LEU A 102 2.01 5.21 6.28
N MET A 103 0.71 5.15 6.65
CA MET A 103 -0.03 6.30 7.17
C MET A 103 0.64 6.89 8.42
N LYS A 104 1.10 6.04 9.35
CA LYS A 104 1.81 6.47 10.55
C LYS A 104 3.09 7.24 10.20
N GLN A 105 3.91 6.71 9.30
CA GLN A 105 5.17 7.34 8.91
C GLN A 105 4.95 8.63 8.10
N LEU A 106 3.92 8.70 7.24
CA LEU A 106 3.53 9.94 6.57
C LEU A 106 3.16 11.04 7.56
N ASN A 107 2.37 10.71 8.59
CA ASN A 107 2.02 11.66 9.65
C ASN A 107 3.25 12.14 10.44
N GLU A 108 4.17 11.24 10.75
CA GLU A 108 5.40 11.61 11.46
C GLU A 108 6.30 12.51 10.59
N LEU A 109 6.45 12.21 9.29
CA LEU A 109 7.16 13.09 8.34
C LEU A 109 6.46 14.46 8.22
N SER A 110 5.13 14.48 8.17
CA SER A 110 4.34 15.72 8.18
C SER A 110 4.50 16.51 9.47
N SER A 111 4.71 15.86 10.60
CA SER A 111 4.98 16.51 11.89
C SER A 111 6.41 17.02 12.05
N GLY A 112 7.31 16.73 11.08
CA GLY A 112 8.68 17.22 11.06
C GLY A 112 9.76 16.19 11.42
N VAL A 113 9.39 14.92 11.62
CA VAL A 113 10.37 13.82 11.66
C VAL A 113 11.03 13.73 10.29
N LYS A 114 12.32 13.47 10.24
CA LYS A 114 13.10 13.35 8.99
C LYS A 114 13.52 11.91 8.77
N ASP A 115 13.98 11.62 7.57
CA ASP A 115 14.77 10.43 7.29
C ASP A 115 16.27 10.77 7.17
N THR A 116 17.11 9.75 7.26
CA THR A 116 18.58 9.89 7.21
C THR A 116 19.05 10.57 5.91
N TYR A 117 18.37 10.36 4.78
CA TYR A 117 18.76 10.98 3.50
C TYR A 117 18.34 12.44 3.45
N TRP A 118 17.22 12.80 4.07
CA TRP A 118 16.84 14.21 4.27
C TRP A 118 17.91 14.93 5.08
N VAL A 119 18.29 14.37 6.22
CA VAL A 119 19.34 14.93 7.10
C VAL A 119 20.64 15.15 6.32
N HIS A 120 21.09 14.15 5.55
CA HIS A 120 22.31 14.28 4.74
C HIS A 120 22.15 15.27 3.57
N THR A 121 20.95 15.51 3.08
CA THR A 121 20.69 16.56 2.08
C THR A 121 20.83 17.96 2.69
N GLU A 122 20.40 18.16 3.94
CA GLU A 122 20.47 19.48 4.61
C GLU A 122 21.89 19.91 4.96
N ILE A 123 22.84 18.97 5.13
CA ILE A 123 24.22 19.31 5.47
C ILE A 123 24.85 20.14 4.33
N GLU A 124 25.37 21.32 4.66
CA GLU A 124 26.09 22.16 3.72
C GLU A 124 27.32 21.43 3.16
N GLY A 125 27.55 21.49 1.86
CA GLY A 125 28.63 20.74 1.20
C GLY A 125 30.02 20.98 1.79
N GLU A 126 30.30 22.22 2.25
CA GLU A 126 31.55 22.58 2.90
C GLU A 126 31.71 22.00 4.31
N ARG A 127 30.60 21.59 4.96
CA ARG A 127 30.59 21.05 6.33
C ARG A 127 30.58 19.53 6.41
N LEU A 128 30.46 18.85 5.26
CA LEU A 128 30.45 17.40 5.21
C LEU A 128 31.75 16.81 5.75
N ASN A 129 31.65 15.94 6.74
CA ASN A 129 32.74 15.10 7.21
C ASN A 129 32.96 13.87 6.28
N ASP A 130 33.96 13.07 6.54
CA ASP A 130 34.32 11.95 5.65
C ASP A 130 33.29 10.82 5.65
N ASP A 131 32.62 10.55 6.78
CA ASP A 131 31.56 9.54 6.89
C ASP A 131 30.31 10.00 6.15
N GLU A 132 29.91 11.25 6.27
CA GLU A 132 28.80 11.85 5.53
C GLU A 132 29.05 11.88 4.01
N LYS A 133 30.26 12.24 3.59
CA LYS A 133 30.69 12.16 2.20
C LYS A 133 30.63 10.73 1.67
N LYS A 134 31.05 9.75 2.48
CA LYS A 134 30.96 8.34 2.14
C LYS A 134 29.50 7.91 2.01
N PHE A 135 28.65 8.29 2.95
CA PHE A 135 27.22 7.99 2.89
C PHE A 135 26.58 8.53 1.60
N LEU A 136 26.84 9.78 1.24
CA LEU A 136 26.33 10.38 0.00
C LEU A 136 26.79 9.58 -1.24
N ARG A 137 28.08 9.28 -1.36
CA ARG A 137 28.58 8.48 -2.50
C ARG A 137 28.00 7.08 -2.55
N ASP A 138 27.75 6.46 -1.40
CA ASP A 138 27.25 5.09 -1.33
C ASP A 138 25.76 4.98 -1.54
N ARG A 139 24.98 5.97 -1.08
CA ARG A 139 23.53 5.87 -0.95
C ARG A 139 22.71 6.81 -1.85
N PHE A 140 23.28 7.93 -2.31
CA PHE A 140 22.54 8.88 -3.15
C PHE A 140 22.52 8.47 -4.64
N PHE A 141 22.74 7.21 -4.90
CA PHE A 141 22.49 6.52 -6.17
C PHE A 141 21.48 5.37 -6.00
N ASP A 142 20.79 5.30 -4.86
CA ASP A 142 19.71 4.36 -4.61
C ASP A 142 18.44 4.83 -5.36
N ILE A 143 18.47 4.69 -6.66
CA ILE A 143 17.42 5.11 -7.59
C ILE A 143 17.60 4.37 -8.91
N ASN A 144 16.53 4.20 -9.66
CA ASN A 144 16.59 3.51 -10.95
C ASN A 144 17.58 4.18 -11.91
N SER A 145 18.40 3.39 -12.57
CA SER A 145 19.40 3.88 -13.52
C SER A 145 18.80 4.66 -14.69
N ARG A 146 17.54 4.40 -15.08
CA ARG A 146 16.82 5.17 -16.10
C ARG A 146 16.68 6.63 -15.68
N ILE A 147 16.42 6.88 -14.40
CA ILE A 147 16.28 8.24 -13.86
C ILE A 147 17.65 8.93 -13.81
N ILE A 148 18.69 8.24 -13.32
CA ILE A 148 20.07 8.77 -13.34
C ILE A 148 20.44 9.21 -14.76
N ASN A 149 20.14 8.40 -15.76
CA ASN A 149 20.49 8.66 -17.16
C ASN A 149 19.74 9.86 -17.79
N LYS A 150 18.69 10.38 -17.15
CA LYS A 150 18.02 11.63 -17.58
C LYS A 150 18.88 12.87 -17.29
N TYR A 151 19.82 12.78 -16.35
CA TYR A 151 20.63 13.92 -15.88
C TYR A 151 22.11 13.68 -16.20
N PRO A 152 22.72 14.35 -17.20
CA PRO A 152 24.13 14.15 -17.57
C PRO A 152 25.09 14.31 -16.39
N ARG A 153 24.85 15.30 -15.51
CA ARG A 153 25.65 15.52 -14.32
C ARG A 153 25.56 14.37 -13.32
N TYR A 154 24.39 13.75 -13.18
CA TYR A 154 24.22 12.60 -12.29
C TYR A 154 24.98 11.37 -12.81
N VAL A 155 24.98 11.16 -14.14
CA VAL A 155 25.80 10.12 -14.78
C VAL A 155 27.30 10.37 -14.53
N GLU A 156 27.77 11.62 -14.67
CA GLU A 156 29.16 11.98 -14.37
C GLU A 156 29.52 11.64 -12.92
N LEU A 157 28.71 12.06 -11.95
CA LEU A 157 28.93 11.78 -10.53
C LEU A 157 28.93 10.27 -10.23
N ARG A 158 28.03 9.49 -10.86
CA ARG A 158 28.04 8.02 -10.74
C ARG A 158 29.34 7.41 -11.23
N ASN A 159 29.90 7.91 -12.33
CA ASN A 159 31.20 7.45 -12.85
C ASN A 159 32.37 7.83 -11.95
N LEU A 160 32.28 8.98 -11.25
CA LEU A 160 33.28 9.41 -10.27
C LEU A 160 33.19 8.67 -8.94
N ARG A 161 32.10 7.93 -8.66
CA ARG A 161 31.80 7.31 -7.37
C ARG A 161 32.97 6.53 -6.77
N GLN A 162 33.74 5.81 -7.60
CA GLN A 162 34.86 4.98 -7.17
C GLN A 162 36.17 5.75 -6.96
N ASN A 163 36.20 7.07 -7.23
CA ASN A 163 37.37 7.93 -7.13
C ASN A 163 37.15 9.07 -6.13
N PRO A 164 37.05 8.79 -4.81
CA PRO A 164 36.68 9.78 -3.81
C PRO A 164 37.60 11.00 -3.75
N ASP A 165 38.90 10.82 -4.06
CA ASP A 165 39.90 11.90 -4.05
C ASP A 165 39.68 12.95 -5.16
N GLN A 166 38.85 12.67 -6.15
CA GLN A 166 38.54 13.59 -7.26
C GLN A 166 37.30 14.43 -6.97
N TRP A 167 36.57 14.16 -5.88
CA TRP A 167 35.35 14.88 -5.55
C TRP A 167 35.64 16.24 -4.92
N MET A 168 35.01 17.25 -5.47
CA MET A 168 34.96 18.61 -4.93
C MET A 168 33.68 18.83 -4.12
N VAL A 169 33.63 19.90 -3.34
CA VAL A 169 32.44 20.30 -2.57
C VAL A 169 31.21 20.43 -3.47
N GLN A 170 31.37 21.01 -4.67
CA GLN A 170 30.28 21.17 -5.63
C GLN A 170 29.69 19.82 -6.09
N ASP A 171 30.49 18.76 -6.18
CA ASP A 171 30.02 17.43 -6.59
C ASP A 171 29.03 16.85 -5.56
N TYR A 172 29.27 17.08 -4.27
CA TYR A 172 28.35 16.66 -3.21
C TYR A 172 27.06 17.47 -3.22
N ILE A 173 27.12 18.79 -3.43
CA ILE A 173 25.93 19.63 -3.55
C ILE A 173 25.08 19.18 -4.75
N ASP A 174 25.73 18.96 -5.91
CA ASP A 174 25.06 18.49 -7.11
C ASP A 174 24.41 17.13 -6.88
N LEU A 175 25.09 16.20 -6.20
CA LEU A 175 24.55 14.88 -5.87
C LEU A 175 23.34 14.98 -4.95
N GLN A 176 23.40 15.81 -3.89
CA GLN A 176 22.29 16.03 -2.97
C GLN A 176 21.04 16.56 -3.68
N VAL A 177 21.21 17.47 -4.63
CA VAL A 177 20.12 18.02 -5.43
C VAL A 177 19.58 16.99 -6.42
N LEU A 178 20.44 16.35 -7.19
CA LEU A 178 20.06 15.43 -8.27
C LEU A 178 19.33 14.18 -7.74
N PHE A 179 19.75 13.66 -6.58
CA PHE A 179 19.05 12.56 -5.92
C PHE A 179 17.59 12.93 -5.62
N ASN A 180 17.37 14.07 -4.97
CA ASN A 180 16.02 14.49 -4.60
C ASN A 180 15.18 14.90 -5.82
N LEU A 181 15.76 15.52 -6.86
CA LEU A 181 15.06 15.77 -8.13
C LEU A 181 14.65 14.45 -8.81
N GLY A 182 15.52 13.43 -8.75
CA GLY A 182 15.22 12.11 -9.30
C GLY A 182 14.04 11.42 -8.63
N TRP A 183 13.86 11.66 -7.32
CA TRP A 183 12.75 11.17 -6.53
C TRP A 183 11.57 12.15 -6.42
N THR A 184 11.43 13.02 -7.40
CA THR A 184 10.30 13.97 -7.50
C THR A 184 9.48 13.66 -8.74
N ASP A 185 8.17 13.62 -8.60
CA ASP A 185 7.23 13.37 -9.69
C ASP A 185 7.43 14.37 -10.86
N PRO A 186 7.38 13.91 -12.11
CA PRO A 186 7.60 14.73 -13.28
C PRO A 186 6.67 15.94 -13.42
N SER A 187 5.46 15.92 -12.85
CA SER A 187 4.53 17.05 -12.90
C SER A 187 5.03 18.23 -12.07
N TYR A 188 5.61 17.93 -10.90
CA TYR A 188 6.25 18.95 -10.06
C TYR A 188 7.54 19.48 -10.67
N LEU A 189 8.35 18.62 -11.32
CA LEU A 189 9.58 19.05 -12.01
C LEU A 189 9.32 20.01 -13.18
N LYS A 190 8.15 19.94 -13.81
CA LYS A 190 7.71 20.83 -14.89
C LYS A 190 7.17 22.17 -14.38
N SER A 191 6.94 22.32 -13.07
CA SER A 191 6.33 23.48 -12.43
C SER A 191 7.35 24.26 -11.59
N GLU A 192 7.13 25.60 -11.43
CA GLU A 192 7.95 26.39 -10.50
C GLU A 192 7.60 26.03 -9.03
N PRO A 193 8.58 26.04 -8.12
CA PRO A 193 9.97 26.50 -8.31
C PRO A 193 10.95 25.46 -8.86
N LEU A 194 10.57 24.18 -9.00
CA LEU A 194 11.50 23.11 -9.35
C LEU A 194 11.97 23.20 -10.82
N ASN A 195 11.12 23.67 -11.73
CA ASN A 195 11.48 23.81 -13.13
C ASN A 195 12.72 24.70 -13.34
N SER A 196 12.85 25.77 -12.56
CA SER A 196 14.04 26.64 -12.58
C SER A 196 15.30 25.93 -12.08
N ILE A 197 15.17 25.01 -11.11
CA ILE A 197 16.29 24.22 -10.59
C ILE A 197 16.70 23.16 -11.63
N VAL A 198 15.75 22.44 -12.21
CA VAL A 198 16.01 21.43 -13.25
C VAL A 198 16.78 22.03 -14.43
N LYS A 199 16.42 23.25 -14.85
CA LYS A 199 17.09 23.96 -15.96
C LYS A 199 18.54 24.35 -15.70
N LYS A 200 19.02 24.30 -14.43
CA LYS A 200 20.45 24.56 -14.13
C LYS A 200 21.36 23.44 -14.59
N GLU A 201 20.83 22.19 -14.61
CA GLU A 201 21.53 20.96 -15.00
C GLU A 201 22.73 20.57 -14.10
N ASN A 202 23.46 21.52 -13.55
CA ASN A 202 24.61 21.38 -12.65
C ASN A 202 24.88 22.67 -11.88
N ASN A 203 25.92 22.69 -11.03
CA ASN A 203 26.31 23.83 -10.20
C ASN A 203 25.16 24.34 -9.32
N PHE A 204 24.48 23.41 -8.71
CA PHE A 204 23.40 23.72 -7.78
C PHE A 204 23.92 24.41 -6.51
N SER A 205 23.03 25.08 -5.82
CA SER A 205 23.32 25.83 -4.59
C SER A 205 22.69 25.17 -3.36
N GLU A 206 23.14 25.58 -2.18
CA GLU A 206 22.51 25.20 -0.90
C GLU A 206 21.04 25.64 -0.82
N GLU A 207 20.68 26.73 -1.49
CA GLU A 207 19.29 27.19 -1.55
C GLU A 207 18.41 26.27 -2.40
N ASP A 208 18.94 25.67 -3.48
CA ASP A 208 18.21 24.71 -4.29
C ASP A 208 17.80 23.48 -3.46
N LYS A 209 18.68 22.99 -2.57
CA LYS A 209 18.37 21.90 -1.64
C LYS A 209 17.17 22.24 -0.75
N LYS A 210 17.17 23.45 -0.15
CA LYS A 210 16.09 23.91 0.71
C LYS A 210 14.76 24.02 -0.03
N ILE A 211 14.79 24.52 -1.26
CA ILE A 211 13.59 24.64 -2.10
C ILE A 211 13.01 23.25 -2.40
N ILE A 212 13.84 22.28 -2.79
CA ILE A 212 13.39 20.90 -3.09
C ILE A 212 12.80 20.25 -1.85
N LEU A 213 13.49 20.29 -0.71
CA LEU A 213 13.03 19.71 0.54
C LEU A 213 11.71 20.35 1.02
N LYS A 214 11.53 21.65 0.80
CA LYS A 214 10.27 22.34 1.08
C LYS A 214 9.14 21.80 0.19
N VAL A 215 9.38 21.61 -1.11
CA VAL A 215 8.39 21.03 -2.02
C VAL A 215 8.08 19.58 -1.63
N HIS A 216 9.07 18.77 -1.27
CA HIS A 216 8.86 17.43 -0.76
C HIS A 216 7.93 17.43 0.46
N LYS A 217 8.17 18.35 1.41
CA LYS A 217 7.30 18.50 2.59
C LYS A 217 5.85 18.85 2.21
N GLU A 218 5.68 19.78 1.26
CA GLU A 218 4.36 20.18 0.76
C GLU A 218 3.63 19.04 0.05
N ILE A 219 4.34 18.13 -0.62
CA ILE A 219 3.78 16.94 -1.25
C ILE A 219 3.36 15.93 -0.17
N ILE A 220 4.25 15.60 0.77
CA ILE A 220 3.96 14.67 1.87
C ILE A 220 2.69 15.09 2.63
N ASP A 221 2.57 16.39 2.94
CA ASP A 221 1.41 16.94 3.67
C ASP A 221 0.08 16.76 2.94
N LYS A 222 0.11 16.52 1.63
CA LYS A 222 -1.08 16.35 0.80
C LYS A 222 -1.49 14.90 0.59
N VAL A 223 -0.60 13.92 0.75
CA VAL A 223 -0.88 12.53 0.37
C VAL A 223 -2.21 12.05 0.97
N LEU A 224 -2.34 12.04 2.30
CA LEU A 224 -3.54 11.52 2.95
C LEU A 224 -4.77 12.39 2.70
N SER A 225 -4.61 13.71 2.68
CA SER A 225 -5.72 14.65 2.46
C SER A 225 -6.30 14.60 1.05
N GLU A 226 -5.48 14.37 0.02
CA GLU A 226 -5.97 14.22 -1.36
C GLU A 226 -6.63 12.86 -1.60
N HIS A 227 -6.17 11.80 -0.93
CA HIS A 227 -6.90 10.52 -0.90
C HIS A 227 -8.28 10.66 -0.25
N LEU A 228 -8.36 11.34 0.91
CA LEU A 228 -9.65 11.62 1.55
C LEU A 228 -10.58 12.44 0.65
N LYS A 229 -10.05 13.44 -0.03
CA LYS A 229 -10.83 14.27 -0.96
C LYS A 229 -11.35 13.47 -2.15
N ALA A 230 -10.53 12.58 -2.73
CA ALA A 230 -10.95 11.69 -3.81
C ALA A 230 -12.05 10.72 -3.34
N TYR A 231 -11.96 10.20 -2.11
CA TYR A 231 -13.01 9.38 -1.49
C TYR A 231 -14.32 10.18 -1.32
N ILE A 232 -14.27 11.40 -0.76
CA ILE A 232 -15.44 12.26 -0.59
C ILE A 232 -16.12 12.59 -1.94
N ASN A 233 -15.32 12.73 -3.00
CA ASN A 233 -15.80 12.98 -4.35
C ASN A 233 -16.32 11.70 -5.06
N ASN A 234 -16.31 10.56 -4.38
CA ASN A 234 -16.72 9.27 -4.90
C ASN A 234 -15.89 8.80 -6.13
N ASN A 235 -14.62 9.20 -6.21
CA ASN A 235 -13.70 8.69 -7.24
C ASN A 235 -13.04 7.38 -6.82
N ILE A 236 -12.85 7.18 -5.50
CA ILE A 236 -12.13 6.03 -4.97
C ILE A 236 -12.84 5.41 -3.76
N GLU A 237 -12.58 4.14 -3.52
CA GLU A 237 -12.75 3.49 -2.22
C GLU A 237 -11.41 3.47 -1.49
N LEU A 238 -11.43 3.81 -0.19
CA LEU A 238 -10.25 3.72 0.68
C LEU A 238 -10.37 2.52 1.61
N ILE A 239 -9.35 1.70 1.62
CA ILE A 239 -9.22 0.54 2.51
C ILE A 239 -7.85 0.52 3.18
N THR A 240 -7.64 -0.45 4.06
CA THR A 240 -6.36 -0.66 4.75
C THR A 240 -6.00 -2.14 4.85
N THR A 241 -4.91 -2.42 5.54
CA THR A 241 -4.34 -3.74 5.81
C THR A 241 -4.30 -3.98 7.32
N PRO A 242 -4.23 -5.22 7.83
CA PRO A 242 -3.89 -5.48 9.22
C PRO A 242 -2.59 -4.75 9.62
N TYR A 243 -2.55 -4.20 10.84
CA TYR A 243 -1.43 -3.39 11.33
C TYR A 243 -0.09 -4.11 11.13
N ALA A 244 0.95 -3.37 10.75
CA ALA A 244 2.29 -3.87 10.45
C ALA A 244 2.39 -4.91 9.31
N HIS A 245 1.34 -5.13 8.52
CA HIS A 245 1.40 -5.98 7.32
C HIS A 245 1.84 -7.44 7.60
N PRO A 246 1.26 -8.16 8.58
CA PRO A 246 1.68 -9.53 8.92
C PRO A 246 1.11 -10.56 7.94
N ILE A 247 1.79 -11.70 7.78
CA ILE A 247 1.14 -12.92 7.25
C ILE A 247 0.21 -13.45 8.33
N LEU A 248 -1.00 -12.91 8.35
CA LEU A 248 -1.96 -13.10 9.44
C LEU A 248 -2.22 -14.58 9.79
N PRO A 249 -2.31 -15.52 8.82
CA PRO A 249 -2.39 -16.93 9.10
C PRO A 249 -1.21 -17.48 9.93
N LEU A 250 0.02 -17.00 9.66
CA LEU A 250 1.20 -17.46 10.40
C LEU A 250 1.29 -16.88 11.82
N ILE A 251 0.72 -15.70 12.05
CA ILE A 251 0.57 -15.13 13.40
C ILE A 251 -0.48 -15.91 14.18
N HIS A 252 -1.60 -16.27 13.53
CA HIS A 252 -2.64 -17.12 14.14
C HIS A 252 -2.09 -18.48 14.55
N ASP A 253 -1.43 -19.16 13.62
CA ASP A 253 -0.76 -20.44 13.84
C ASP A 253 0.26 -20.70 12.71
N SER A 254 1.56 -20.66 13.02
CA SER A 254 2.62 -20.88 12.04
C SER A 254 2.62 -22.29 11.43
N ASP A 255 1.93 -23.26 12.07
CA ASP A 255 1.75 -24.60 11.51
C ASP A 255 0.85 -24.61 10.26
N LEU A 256 0.09 -23.54 9.98
CA LEU A 256 -0.61 -23.35 8.71
C LEU A 256 0.38 -23.26 7.52
N GLY A 257 1.61 -22.87 7.78
CA GLY A 257 2.70 -22.91 6.77
C GLY A 257 3.01 -24.33 6.27
N LYS A 258 2.73 -25.35 7.05
CA LYS A 258 2.92 -26.76 6.67
C LYS A 258 1.89 -27.25 5.65
N ILE A 259 0.77 -26.52 5.50
CA ILE A 259 -0.24 -26.84 4.50
C ILE A 259 0.25 -26.35 3.15
N GLY A 260 0.41 -27.28 2.20
CA GLY A 260 0.95 -26.96 0.87
C GLY A 260 2.47 -26.92 0.76
N ASP A 261 3.19 -27.00 1.88
CA ASP A 261 4.64 -27.25 1.91
C ASP A 261 4.97 -28.37 2.89
N THR A 262 5.13 -29.56 2.34
CA THR A 262 5.43 -30.78 3.11
C THR A 262 6.91 -31.14 3.12
N THR A 263 7.75 -30.32 2.49
CA THR A 263 9.17 -30.62 2.25
C THR A 263 10.13 -29.74 3.05
N SER A 264 9.73 -28.54 3.38
CA SER A 264 10.52 -27.60 4.17
C SER A 264 10.62 -28.00 5.63
N ASN A 265 11.68 -27.54 6.28
CA ASN A 265 11.75 -27.55 7.73
C ASN A 265 10.99 -26.33 8.27
N PHE A 266 10.50 -26.41 9.49
CA PHE A 266 9.78 -25.33 10.15
C PHE A 266 10.49 -24.91 11.44
N PRO A 267 10.16 -23.73 12.02
CA PRO A 267 10.75 -23.27 13.27
C PRO A 267 10.64 -24.32 14.38
N ASN A 268 11.58 -24.28 15.36
CA ASN A 268 11.56 -25.21 16.49
C ASN A 268 10.32 -25.05 17.39
N ASN A 269 9.77 -23.84 17.42
CA ASN A 269 8.59 -23.51 18.21
C ASN A 269 7.48 -23.02 17.28
N THR A 270 6.29 -23.60 17.41
CA THR A 270 5.09 -23.08 16.71
C THR A 270 4.74 -21.71 17.28
N PHE A 271 4.74 -20.69 16.42
CA PHE A 271 4.21 -19.38 16.76
C PHE A 271 2.69 -19.40 16.61
N SER A 272 1.96 -19.25 17.72
CA SER A 272 0.49 -19.29 17.70
C SER A 272 -0.05 -18.29 18.73
N PHE A 273 -0.23 -17.04 18.29
CA PHE A 273 -0.70 -15.94 19.13
C PHE A 273 -1.92 -15.25 18.51
N ARG A 274 -3.09 -15.90 18.69
CA ARG A 274 -4.37 -15.47 18.12
C ARG A 274 -4.78 -14.07 18.54
N ASP A 275 -4.42 -13.65 19.74
CA ASP A 275 -4.71 -12.29 20.23
C ASP A 275 -3.90 -11.24 19.47
N ASP A 276 -2.68 -11.57 19.02
CA ASP A 276 -1.87 -10.69 18.19
C ASP A 276 -2.46 -10.56 16.79
N ALA A 277 -2.92 -11.69 16.20
CA ALA A 277 -3.62 -11.66 14.91
C ALA A 277 -4.89 -10.78 14.96
N LYS A 278 -5.70 -10.87 16.03
CA LYS A 278 -6.85 -9.97 16.25
C LYS A 278 -6.42 -8.52 16.42
N ALA A 279 -5.36 -8.29 17.18
CA ALA A 279 -4.83 -6.95 17.44
C ALA A 279 -4.38 -6.26 16.13
N HIS A 280 -3.78 -7.00 15.21
CA HIS A 280 -3.41 -6.46 13.90
C HIS A 280 -4.62 -5.96 13.10
N VAL A 281 -5.68 -6.76 13.00
CA VAL A 281 -6.91 -6.36 12.27
C VAL A 281 -7.54 -5.14 12.93
N LYS A 282 -7.75 -5.19 14.23
CA LYS A 282 -8.34 -4.11 15.01
C LYS A 282 -7.54 -2.80 14.90
N LYS A 283 -6.23 -2.88 15.14
CA LYS A 283 -5.36 -1.71 15.11
C LYS A 283 -5.20 -1.12 13.70
N GLY A 284 -5.19 -1.96 12.66
CA GLY A 284 -5.21 -1.49 11.28
C GLY A 284 -6.43 -0.61 11.00
N LYS A 285 -7.62 -1.08 11.41
CA LYS A 285 -8.88 -0.35 11.32
C LYS A 285 -8.87 0.96 12.15
N GLU A 286 -8.30 0.93 13.36
CA GLU A 286 -8.22 2.11 14.23
C GLU A 286 -7.30 3.19 13.64
N VAL A 287 -6.11 2.82 13.15
CA VAL A 287 -5.19 3.77 12.48
C VAL A 287 -5.84 4.38 11.23
N PHE A 288 -6.57 3.59 10.46
CA PHE A 288 -7.32 4.11 9.33
C PHE A 288 -8.38 5.14 9.77
N PHE A 289 -9.15 4.83 10.81
CA PHE A 289 -10.15 5.75 11.35
C PHE A 289 -9.54 7.06 11.87
N GLU A 290 -8.40 6.99 12.54
CA GLU A 290 -7.66 8.16 13.03
C GLU A 290 -7.26 9.11 11.89
N ASN A 291 -6.97 8.57 10.70
CA ASN A 291 -6.56 9.35 9.53
C ASN A 291 -7.74 9.91 8.73
N PHE A 292 -8.82 9.15 8.60
CA PHE A 292 -9.89 9.49 7.65
C PHE A 292 -11.24 9.82 8.31
N GLY A 293 -11.42 9.49 9.59
CA GLY A 293 -12.64 9.78 10.35
C GLY A 293 -13.82 8.84 10.06
N PHE A 294 -13.60 7.75 9.32
CA PHE A 294 -14.57 6.67 9.08
C PHE A 294 -13.86 5.32 9.07
N TYR A 295 -14.61 4.23 9.20
CA TYR A 295 -14.05 2.88 9.16
C TYR A 295 -14.02 2.32 7.73
N PRO A 296 -12.98 1.56 7.36
CA PRO A 296 -12.91 0.93 6.03
C PRO A 296 -13.99 -0.15 5.92
N LYS A 297 -14.64 -0.26 4.75
CA LYS A 297 -15.57 -1.35 4.45
C LYS A 297 -14.82 -2.64 4.11
N GLY A 298 -13.71 -2.55 3.40
CA GLY A 298 -12.86 -3.66 3.01
C GLY A 298 -11.48 -3.63 3.64
N MET A 299 -10.78 -4.75 3.57
CA MET A 299 -9.39 -4.85 4.00
C MET A 299 -8.60 -5.76 3.05
N TRP A 300 -7.40 -5.33 2.70
CA TRP A 300 -6.44 -6.16 1.98
C TRP A 300 -5.59 -6.93 3.01
N PRO A 301 -5.77 -8.24 3.19
CA PRO A 301 -4.82 -9.04 3.98
C PRO A 301 -3.43 -8.89 3.40
N ALA A 302 -2.44 -8.71 4.26
CA ALA A 302 -1.05 -8.57 3.83
C ALA A 302 -0.65 -9.71 2.89
N GLU A 303 -0.02 -9.40 1.76
CA GLU A 303 0.36 -10.38 0.73
C GLU A 303 -0.82 -11.21 0.17
N GLY A 304 -2.05 -10.72 0.30
CA GLY A 304 -3.22 -11.52 -0.01
C GLY A 304 -3.27 -12.85 0.74
N ALA A 305 -2.54 -12.94 1.86
CA ALA A 305 -2.43 -14.17 2.66
C ALA A 305 -3.69 -14.39 3.49
N ILE A 306 -4.43 -15.43 3.16
CA ILE A 306 -5.70 -15.79 3.80
C ILE A 306 -5.72 -17.25 4.22
N ALA A 307 -6.53 -17.54 5.23
CA ALA A 307 -6.88 -18.89 5.68
C ALA A 307 -8.26 -18.84 6.34
N GLN A 308 -8.96 -19.97 6.38
CA GLN A 308 -10.29 -20.08 6.98
C GLN A 308 -10.30 -19.59 8.44
N GLU A 309 -9.23 -19.86 9.18
CA GLU A 309 -9.08 -19.59 10.61
C GLU A 309 -9.00 -18.10 10.96
N VAL A 310 -8.58 -17.25 10.02
CA VAL A 310 -8.40 -15.80 10.27
C VAL A 310 -9.60 -14.96 9.82
N LEU A 311 -10.51 -15.53 9.03
CA LEU A 311 -11.70 -14.79 8.54
C LEU A 311 -12.57 -14.20 9.66
N PRO A 312 -12.77 -14.89 10.81
CA PRO A 312 -13.55 -14.33 11.91
C PRO A 312 -13.00 -12.99 12.43
N TYR A 313 -11.69 -12.74 12.35
CA TYR A 313 -11.08 -11.49 12.84
C TYR A 313 -11.53 -10.28 12.03
N PHE A 314 -11.66 -10.44 10.71
CA PHE A 314 -12.17 -9.38 9.83
C PHE A 314 -13.65 -9.10 10.11
N ASN A 315 -14.45 -10.14 10.23
CA ASN A 315 -15.89 -10.02 10.52
C ASN A 315 -16.15 -9.39 11.90
N GLU A 316 -15.45 -9.84 12.96
CA GLU A 316 -15.55 -9.29 14.32
C GLU A 316 -15.27 -7.78 14.36
N GLU A 317 -14.40 -7.29 13.47
CA GLU A 317 -14.06 -5.86 13.35
C GLU A 317 -14.96 -5.12 12.35
N GLY A 318 -15.96 -5.78 11.78
CA GLY A 318 -16.94 -5.16 10.88
C GLY A 318 -16.39 -4.90 9.46
N ILE A 319 -15.38 -5.64 9.05
CA ILE A 319 -14.88 -5.61 7.66
C ILE A 319 -15.84 -6.44 6.81
N SER A 320 -16.41 -5.78 5.80
CA SER A 320 -17.47 -6.36 4.96
C SER A 320 -16.96 -7.20 3.81
N TRP A 321 -15.71 -7.05 3.41
CA TRP A 321 -15.07 -7.84 2.35
C TRP A 321 -13.54 -7.82 2.49
N ILE A 322 -12.91 -8.84 1.91
CA ILE A 322 -11.46 -8.92 1.75
C ILE A 322 -11.11 -9.29 0.31
N ALA A 323 -9.83 -9.20 -0.04
CA ALA A 323 -9.36 -9.69 -1.33
C ALA A 323 -8.11 -10.56 -1.18
N SER A 324 -7.84 -11.41 -2.19
CA SER A 324 -6.69 -12.29 -2.21
C SER A 324 -6.26 -12.60 -3.66
N GLY A 325 -5.29 -13.51 -3.82
CA GLY A 325 -4.81 -13.97 -5.11
C GLY A 325 -5.64 -15.11 -5.71
N GLN A 326 -5.34 -15.44 -6.98
CA GLN A 326 -5.94 -16.57 -7.68
C GLN A 326 -5.58 -17.92 -7.04
N ASN A 327 -4.40 -18.04 -6.42
CA ASN A 327 -3.92 -19.32 -5.87
C ASN A 327 -4.82 -19.90 -4.78
N PRO A 328 -5.26 -19.13 -3.76
CA PRO A 328 -6.22 -19.61 -2.78
C PRO A 328 -7.53 -20.09 -3.41
N LEU A 329 -8.07 -19.39 -4.41
CA LEU A 329 -9.29 -19.80 -5.11
C LEU A 329 -9.10 -21.15 -5.82
N GLU A 330 -8.03 -21.32 -6.58
CA GLU A 330 -7.73 -22.57 -7.29
C GLU A 330 -7.64 -23.77 -6.33
N LYS A 331 -6.98 -23.54 -5.19
CA LYS A 331 -6.80 -24.58 -4.18
C LYS A 331 -8.09 -24.90 -3.43
N SER A 332 -8.87 -23.88 -3.08
CA SER A 332 -10.16 -24.07 -2.38
C SER A 332 -11.18 -24.81 -3.23
N LEU A 333 -11.18 -24.61 -4.55
CA LEU A 333 -12.11 -25.25 -5.46
C LEU A 333 -11.55 -26.53 -6.13
N ASP A 334 -10.31 -26.91 -5.82
CA ASP A 334 -9.57 -28.01 -6.47
C ASP A 334 -9.60 -27.89 -8.01
N VAL A 335 -9.30 -26.68 -8.51
CA VAL A 335 -9.28 -26.38 -9.94
C VAL A 335 -7.95 -25.76 -10.35
N ARG A 336 -7.66 -25.77 -11.64
CA ARG A 336 -6.59 -25.00 -12.24
C ARG A 336 -7.16 -24.02 -13.27
N ILE A 337 -6.83 -22.76 -13.13
CA ILE A 337 -7.23 -21.69 -14.04
C ILE A 337 -6.05 -21.37 -14.97
N GLN A 338 -6.11 -21.87 -16.17
CA GLN A 338 -5.10 -21.60 -17.22
C GLN A 338 -5.40 -20.29 -17.94
N ARG A 339 -4.53 -19.88 -18.84
CA ARG A 339 -4.75 -18.71 -19.69
C ARG A 339 -4.97 -19.12 -21.14
N TRP A 340 -5.98 -18.51 -21.75
CA TRP A 340 -6.16 -18.58 -23.18
C TRP A 340 -5.27 -17.57 -23.90
N VAL A 341 -5.13 -17.72 -25.20
CA VAL A 341 -4.43 -16.74 -26.02
C VAL A 341 -5.06 -15.35 -25.81
N GLY A 342 -4.24 -14.40 -25.35
CA GLY A 342 -4.67 -13.05 -25.00
C GLY A 342 -4.92 -12.83 -23.50
N GLY A 343 -4.51 -13.78 -22.65
CA GLY A 343 -4.42 -13.57 -21.20
C GLY A 343 -5.70 -13.87 -20.41
N VAL A 344 -6.83 -14.11 -21.05
CA VAL A 344 -8.10 -14.37 -20.36
C VAL A 344 -8.09 -15.72 -19.64
N ALA A 345 -8.64 -15.76 -18.44
CA ALA A 345 -8.77 -16.99 -17.65
C ALA A 345 -9.58 -18.07 -18.36
N SER A 346 -9.15 -19.33 -18.27
CA SER A 346 -9.85 -20.48 -18.88
C SER A 346 -11.14 -20.85 -18.16
N LYS A 347 -11.34 -20.32 -16.94
CA LYS A 347 -12.53 -20.49 -16.10
C LYS A 347 -12.98 -19.12 -15.59
N PRO A 348 -13.45 -18.23 -16.51
CA PRO A 348 -13.87 -16.88 -16.15
C PRO A 348 -15.06 -16.89 -15.17
N GLU A 349 -15.93 -17.89 -15.25
CA GLU A 349 -17.06 -18.11 -14.36
C GLU A 349 -16.66 -18.32 -12.89
N LEU A 350 -15.42 -18.73 -12.63
CA LEU A 350 -14.90 -18.91 -11.26
C LEU A 350 -14.08 -17.70 -10.79
N LEU A 351 -13.26 -17.11 -11.69
CA LEU A 351 -12.31 -16.06 -11.29
C LEU A 351 -12.93 -14.66 -11.29
N TYR A 352 -13.84 -14.36 -12.21
CA TYR A 352 -14.33 -13.00 -12.41
C TYR A 352 -15.61 -12.72 -11.64
N ARG A 353 -15.61 -13.12 -10.36
CA ARG A 353 -16.67 -12.87 -9.38
C ARG A 353 -16.10 -12.99 -7.95
N PRO A 354 -16.69 -12.29 -6.97
CA PRO A 354 -16.42 -12.59 -5.56
C PRO A 354 -17.11 -13.88 -5.10
N TRP A 355 -16.61 -14.46 -4.04
CA TRP A 355 -17.14 -15.65 -3.39
C TRP A 355 -17.40 -15.38 -1.92
N ASN A 356 -18.52 -15.84 -1.40
CA ASN A 356 -18.73 -15.93 0.04
C ASN A 356 -17.83 -17.01 0.65
N THR A 357 -17.39 -16.77 1.87
CA THR A 357 -16.70 -17.78 2.70
C THR A 357 -17.46 -17.92 4.02
N ASN A 358 -17.70 -19.16 4.45
CA ASN A 358 -18.48 -19.44 5.65
C ASN A 358 -17.70 -19.11 6.92
N LEU A 359 -18.37 -18.56 7.91
CA LEU A 359 -17.84 -18.36 9.26
C LEU A 359 -18.46 -19.34 10.24
N PRO A 360 -17.78 -19.64 11.37
CA PRO A 360 -18.32 -20.55 12.39
C PRO A 360 -19.65 -20.10 13.02
N ASN A 361 -19.94 -18.80 13.00
CA ASN A 361 -21.17 -18.21 13.51
C ASN A 361 -22.34 -18.24 12.49
N GLY A 362 -22.12 -18.77 11.28
CA GLY A 362 -23.10 -18.85 10.21
C GLY A 362 -23.21 -17.58 9.34
N GLU A 363 -22.41 -16.56 9.60
CA GLU A 363 -22.23 -15.40 8.72
C GLU A 363 -21.25 -15.73 7.59
N THR A 364 -21.06 -14.81 6.66
CA THR A 364 -20.12 -14.94 5.53
C THR A 364 -19.27 -13.71 5.38
N VAL A 365 -18.07 -13.87 4.79
CA VAL A 365 -17.23 -12.78 4.33
C VAL A 365 -16.98 -12.97 2.84
N PRO A 366 -17.38 -12.02 1.98
CA PRO A 366 -17.03 -11.99 0.57
C PRO A 366 -15.52 -11.81 0.34
N VAL A 367 -14.98 -12.60 -0.58
CA VAL A 367 -13.58 -12.54 -1.02
C VAL A 367 -13.51 -12.27 -2.51
N PHE A 368 -12.83 -11.20 -2.91
CA PHE A 368 -12.45 -10.94 -4.30
C PHE A 368 -11.10 -11.59 -4.59
N PHE A 369 -11.00 -12.27 -5.74
CA PHE A 369 -9.75 -12.91 -6.15
C PHE A 369 -9.15 -12.18 -7.37
N ARG A 370 -7.90 -11.71 -7.20
CA ARG A 370 -7.22 -11.03 -8.30
C ARG A 370 -6.93 -11.96 -9.47
N ASP A 371 -7.00 -11.42 -10.66
CA ASP A 371 -6.42 -12.07 -11.83
C ASP A 371 -4.90 -11.90 -11.78
N ASN A 372 -4.16 -12.95 -11.38
CA ASN A 372 -2.71 -12.88 -11.22
C ASN A 372 -2.02 -12.45 -12.53
N TYR A 373 -2.46 -12.99 -13.67
CA TYR A 373 -1.85 -12.67 -14.96
C TYR A 373 -1.99 -11.18 -15.32
N LEU A 374 -3.18 -10.62 -15.19
CA LEU A 374 -3.44 -9.21 -15.54
C LEU A 374 -2.75 -8.27 -14.54
N SER A 375 -2.72 -8.65 -13.28
CA SER A 375 -2.04 -7.86 -12.25
C SER A 375 -0.52 -7.85 -12.45
N ASP A 376 0.08 -9.01 -12.72
CA ASP A 376 1.52 -9.12 -12.95
C ASP A 376 1.96 -8.44 -14.26
N LYS A 377 1.05 -8.29 -15.23
CA LYS A 377 1.30 -7.53 -16.45
C LYS A 377 1.66 -6.07 -16.20
N MET A 378 1.30 -5.49 -15.07
CA MET A 378 1.71 -4.14 -14.69
C MET A 378 3.24 -4.01 -14.65
N PHE A 379 3.97 -5.06 -14.28
CA PHE A 379 5.43 -5.10 -14.38
C PHE A 379 5.91 -5.25 -15.83
N ASP A 380 5.34 -6.18 -16.60
CA ASP A 380 5.74 -6.49 -17.98
C ASP A 380 5.57 -5.29 -18.93
N TYR A 381 4.54 -4.48 -18.71
CA TYR A 381 4.26 -3.31 -19.55
C TYR A 381 5.35 -2.26 -19.50
N SER A 382 6.12 -2.17 -18.42
CA SER A 382 7.24 -1.26 -18.29
C SER A 382 8.39 -1.53 -19.26
N GLU A 383 8.52 -2.77 -19.73
CA GLU A 383 9.59 -3.20 -20.65
C GLU A 383 9.30 -2.85 -22.11
N LYS A 384 8.08 -2.40 -22.41
CA LYS A 384 7.62 -2.11 -23.77
C LYS A 384 7.50 -0.60 -24.00
N ARG A 385 7.27 -0.21 -25.25
CA ARG A 385 6.81 1.13 -25.57
C ARG A 385 5.42 1.33 -25.02
N THR A 386 5.16 2.47 -24.42
CA THR A 386 3.90 2.79 -23.74
C THR A 386 2.67 2.59 -24.63
N ASP A 387 2.74 3.03 -25.89
CA ASP A 387 1.65 2.86 -26.85
C ASP A 387 1.31 1.39 -27.14
N LEU A 388 2.33 0.52 -27.20
CA LEU A 388 2.12 -0.93 -27.41
C LEU A 388 1.56 -1.59 -26.14
N SER A 389 1.95 -1.15 -24.97
CA SER A 389 1.42 -1.66 -23.69
C SER A 389 -0.05 -1.29 -23.54
N ILE A 390 -0.43 -0.05 -23.85
CA ILE A 390 -1.83 0.40 -23.85
C ILE A 390 -2.66 -0.41 -24.87
N GLN A 391 -2.14 -0.60 -26.10
CA GLN A 391 -2.81 -1.41 -27.10
C GLN A 391 -2.99 -2.88 -26.68
N GLU A 392 -1.98 -3.46 -26.00
CA GLU A 392 -2.09 -4.83 -25.48
C GLU A 392 -3.14 -4.90 -24.37
N PHE A 393 -3.19 -3.92 -23.48
CA PHE A 393 -4.20 -3.81 -22.44
C PHE A 393 -5.60 -3.71 -23.03
N ASP A 394 -5.82 -2.80 -23.99
CA ASP A 394 -7.10 -2.63 -24.69
C ASP A 394 -7.55 -3.93 -25.37
N ASN A 395 -6.67 -4.57 -26.13
CA ASN A 395 -6.96 -5.86 -26.76
C ASN A 395 -7.36 -6.94 -25.73
N THR A 396 -6.79 -6.88 -24.53
CA THR A 396 -7.14 -7.82 -23.45
C THR A 396 -8.53 -7.53 -22.90
N ILE A 397 -8.88 -6.26 -22.68
CA ILE A 397 -10.23 -5.85 -22.28
C ILE A 397 -11.29 -6.30 -23.30
N LEU A 398 -11.04 -6.11 -24.59
CA LEU A 398 -11.95 -6.58 -25.67
C LEU A 398 -12.14 -8.11 -25.65
N LYS A 399 -11.08 -8.86 -25.36
CA LYS A 399 -11.17 -10.32 -25.24
C LYS A 399 -11.87 -10.78 -23.96
N LEU A 400 -11.69 -10.05 -22.86
CA LEU A 400 -12.44 -10.29 -21.63
C LEU A 400 -13.93 -10.20 -21.91
N ARG A 401 -14.40 -9.13 -22.55
CA ARG A 401 -15.80 -9.00 -22.98
C ARG A 401 -16.28 -10.21 -23.79
N GLU A 402 -15.51 -10.58 -24.84
CA GLU A 402 -15.86 -11.74 -25.71
C GLU A 402 -16.02 -13.04 -24.90
N LYS A 403 -15.14 -13.29 -23.94
CA LYS A 403 -15.07 -14.56 -23.21
C LYS A 403 -15.97 -14.61 -21.97
N THR A 404 -16.54 -13.48 -21.58
CA THR A 404 -17.43 -13.39 -20.42
C THR A 404 -18.89 -13.14 -20.79
N SER A 405 -19.21 -12.91 -22.06
CA SER A 405 -20.56 -12.54 -22.55
C SER A 405 -21.67 -13.52 -22.18
N ASP A 406 -21.35 -14.81 -21.97
CA ASP A 406 -22.32 -15.87 -21.76
C ASP A 406 -22.37 -16.36 -20.29
N LEU A 407 -21.79 -15.61 -19.32
CA LEU A 407 -21.66 -16.08 -17.93
C LEU A 407 -22.96 -16.06 -17.13
N GLY A 408 -24.02 -15.41 -17.59
CA GLY A 408 -25.29 -15.34 -16.86
C GLY A 408 -25.28 -14.45 -15.61
N PHE A 409 -24.18 -13.74 -15.37
CA PHE A 409 -24.00 -12.69 -14.38
C PHE A 409 -23.02 -11.66 -14.94
N ILE A 410 -23.00 -10.44 -14.40
CA ILE A 410 -22.04 -9.42 -14.83
C ILE A 410 -20.71 -9.65 -14.13
N PRO A 411 -19.65 -10.02 -14.89
CA PRO A 411 -18.35 -10.32 -14.31
C PRO A 411 -17.64 -9.08 -13.78
N VAL A 412 -16.83 -9.27 -12.75
CA VAL A 412 -15.87 -8.29 -12.24
C VAL A 412 -14.46 -8.86 -12.32
N VAL A 413 -13.62 -8.23 -13.12
CA VAL A 413 -12.21 -8.60 -13.27
C VAL A 413 -11.40 -7.80 -12.25
N SER A 414 -10.78 -8.49 -11.31
CA SER A 414 -10.00 -7.87 -10.22
C SER A 414 -8.53 -7.77 -10.61
N ILE A 415 -8.03 -6.56 -10.78
CA ILE A 415 -6.61 -6.24 -10.96
C ILE A 415 -6.12 -5.62 -9.65
N VAL A 416 -5.21 -6.32 -8.97
CA VAL A 416 -4.64 -5.89 -7.69
C VAL A 416 -3.13 -5.90 -7.82
N ALA A 417 -2.50 -4.77 -7.63
CA ALA A 417 -1.06 -4.61 -7.79
C ALA A 417 -0.50 -3.58 -6.79
N ASP A 418 0.81 -3.62 -6.60
CA ASP A 418 1.51 -2.61 -5.81
C ASP A 418 1.32 -1.21 -6.41
N GLY A 419 1.27 -0.21 -5.55
CA GLY A 419 1.05 1.18 -5.94
C GLY A 419 2.34 1.97 -6.17
N GLU A 420 3.52 1.44 -5.86
CA GLU A 420 4.78 2.18 -5.96
C GLU A 420 5.91 1.44 -6.69
N ASN A 421 5.94 0.10 -6.67
CA ASN A 421 7.15 -0.67 -6.97
C ASN A 421 7.61 -0.66 -8.43
N PHE A 422 6.76 -0.35 -9.42
CA PHE A 422 7.11 -0.51 -10.82
C PHE A 422 7.20 0.80 -11.63
N TRP A 423 6.72 1.93 -11.13
CA TRP A 423 6.65 3.19 -11.90
C TRP A 423 8.00 3.71 -12.35
N GLU A 424 9.07 3.50 -11.56
CA GLU A 424 10.43 3.86 -11.95
C GLU A 424 10.92 3.17 -13.22
N ASN A 425 10.34 2.04 -13.56
CA ASN A 425 10.67 1.27 -14.76
C ASN A 425 9.93 1.76 -16.02
N TYR A 426 8.90 2.60 -15.85
CA TYR A 426 8.17 3.17 -16.96
C TYR A 426 8.81 4.46 -17.49
N SER A 427 8.54 4.77 -18.77
CA SER A 427 8.82 6.09 -19.31
C SER A 427 7.96 7.14 -18.60
N ASN A 428 8.52 8.34 -18.36
CA ASN A 428 7.80 9.44 -17.71
C ASN A 428 7.10 9.02 -16.39
N ASP A 429 7.74 8.09 -15.67
CA ASP A 429 7.26 7.61 -14.37
C ASP A 429 5.86 6.98 -14.38
N GLY A 430 5.52 6.33 -15.46
CA GLY A 430 4.24 5.64 -15.63
C GLY A 430 3.04 6.53 -15.95
N ILE A 431 3.16 7.84 -15.91
CA ILE A 431 2.05 8.78 -16.13
C ILE A 431 1.34 8.49 -17.46
N ASP A 432 2.11 8.39 -18.57
CA ASP A 432 1.54 8.18 -19.90
C ASP A 432 0.85 6.81 -20.03
N PHE A 433 1.34 5.80 -19.32
CA PHE A 433 0.72 4.48 -19.28
C PHE A 433 -0.58 4.49 -18.47
N LEU A 434 -0.58 5.08 -17.27
CA LEU A 434 -1.77 5.19 -16.43
C LEU A 434 -2.88 5.99 -17.13
N GLU A 435 -2.54 7.12 -17.77
CA GLU A 435 -3.52 7.89 -18.55
C GLU A 435 -4.12 7.06 -19.69
N GLY A 436 -3.29 6.31 -20.42
CA GLY A 436 -3.77 5.42 -21.48
C GLY A 436 -4.65 4.28 -20.97
N MET A 437 -4.25 3.64 -19.87
CA MET A 437 -5.01 2.56 -19.23
C MET A 437 -6.37 3.08 -18.73
N TYR A 438 -6.39 4.22 -18.04
CA TYR A 438 -7.64 4.82 -17.52
C TYR A 438 -8.55 5.29 -18.67
N SER A 439 -7.97 5.79 -19.75
CA SER A 439 -8.74 6.13 -20.96
C SER A 439 -9.43 4.90 -21.55
N VAL A 440 -8.73 3.76 -21.68
CA VAL A 440 -9.34 2.49 -22.17
C VAL A 440 -10.49 2.05 -21.25
N LEU A 441 -10.32 2.17 -19.92
CA LEU A 441 -11.33 1.76 -18.94
C LEU A 441 -12.58 2.66 -18.91
N THR A 442 -12.51 3.85 -19.50
CA THR A 442 -13.62 4.82 -19.55
C THR A 442 -14.14 5.07 -20.98
N GLU A 443 -13.57 4.44 -22.01
CA GLU A 443 -13.94 4.68 -23.40
C GLU A 443 -15.22 3.94 -23.85
N TYR A 444 -15.46 2.75 -23.29
CA TYR A 444 -16.51 1.84 -23.79
C TYR A 444 -17.78 1.92 -22.93
N GLU A 445 -18.96 2.14 -23.54
CA GLU A 445 -20.25 2.17 -22.85
C GLU A 445 -20.63 0.85 -22.14
N TRP A 446 -20.06 -0.27 -22.56
CA TRP A 446 -20.30 -1.61 -22.00
C TRP A 446 -19.33 -1.98 -20.87
N LEU A 447 -18.34 -1.15 -20.59
CA LEU A 447 -17.31 -1.36 -19.58
C LEU A 447 -17.41 -0.28 -18.52
N GLU A 448 -17.43 -0.68 -17.25
CA GLU A 448 -17.32 0.26 -16.15
C GLU A 448 -16.23 -0.21 -15.16
N THR A 449 -15.61 0.72 -14.49
CA THR A 449 -14.83 0.42 -13.28
C THR A 449 -15.75 0.47 -12.07
N ILE A 450 -15.48 -0.38 -11.07
CA ILE A 450 -16.29 -0.48 -9.86
C ILE A 450 -15.43 -0.76 -8.64
N THR A 451 -15.81 -0.24 -7.50
CA THR A 451 -15.19 -0.64 -6.25
C THR A 451 -15.81 -1.93 -5.71
N PRO A 452 -15.09 -2.71 -4.89
CA PRO A 452 -15.65 -3.91 -4.27
C PRO A 452 -16.94 -3.65 -3.48
N SER A 453 -17.00 -2.56 -2.73
CA SER A 453 -18.20 -2.20 -1.96
C SER A 453 -19.39 -1.88 -2.85
N GLU A 454 -19.19 -1.15 -3.97
CA GLU A 454 -20.25 -0.88 -4.94
C GLU A 454 -20.74 -2.18 -5.61
N TYR A 455 -19.82 -3.08 -5.99
CA TYR A 455 -20.20 -4.36 -6.58
C TYR A 455 -21.04 -5.21 -5.62
N LEU A 456 -20.68 -5.26 -4.34
CA LEU A 456 -21.42 -6.00 -3.32
C LEU A 456 -22.79 -5.35 -3.01
N GLU A 457 -22.92 -4.04 -3.09
CA GLU A 457 -24.22 -3.35 -2.95
C GLU A 457 -25.17 -3.74 -4.09
N LEU A 458 -24.67 -3.99 -5.31
CA LEU A 458 -25.47 -4.38 -6.46
C LEU A 458 -25.76 -5.89 -6.53
N TYR A 459 -24.78 -6.74 -6.21
CA TYR A 459 -24.82 -8.17 -6.51
C TYR A 459 -24.50 -9.08 -5.34
N GLY A 460 -24.22 -8.53 -4.15
CA GLY A 460 -23.76 -9.30 -2.97
C GLY A 460 -24.74 -10.34 -2.42
N ASP A 461 -26.04 -10.18 -2.68
CA ASP A 461 -27.08 -11.09 -2.16
C ASP A 461 -27.05 -12.51 -2.78
N ASN A 462 -26.37 -12.68 -3.91
CA ASN A 462 -26.42 -13.91 -4.73
C ASN A 462 -25.03 -14.49 -5.03
N LEU A 463 -24.09 -14.36 -4.09
CA LEU A 463 -22.75 -14.93 -4.27
C LEU A 463 -22.73 -16.43 -3.98
N ASP A 464 -22.02 -17.18 -4.80
CA ASP A 464 -21.68 -18.57 -4.51
C ASP A 464 -20.71 -18.65 -3.32
N THR A 465 -20.64 -19.79 -2.64
CA THR A 465 -19.89 -19.97 -1.42
C THR A 465 -18.76 -20.96 -1.60
N ILE A 466 -17.60 -20.65 -1.06
CA ILE A 466 -16.49 -21.57 -0.83
C ILE A 466 -16.70 -22.19 0.55
N ASP A 467 -16.79 -23.52 0.62
CA ASP A 467 -17.04 -24.24 1.87
C ASP A 467 -15.86 -24.13 2.85
N GLU A 468 -14.64 -24.26 2.35
CA GLU A 468 -13.40 -24.16 3.10
C GLU A 468 -12.33 -23.43 2.29
N LEU A 469 -11.82 -22.33 2.86
CA LEU A 469 -10.82 -21.50 2.22
C LEU A 469 -9.41 -22.05 2.47
N TYR A 470 -8.72 -22.40 1.40
CA TYR A 470 -7.36 -22.94 1.48
C TYR A 470 -6.34 -21.88 1.91
N PRO A 471 -5.44 -22.18 2.88
CA PRO A 471 -4.40 -21.26 3.32
C PRO A 471 -3.33 -21.04 2.25
N ALA A 472 -3.27 -19.83 1.70
CA ALA A 472 -2.30 -19.43 0.68
C ALA A 472 -2.21 -17.90 0.55
N SER A 473 -1.26 -17.42 -0.24
CA SER A 473 -1.03 -16.01 -0.55
C SER A 473 -1.29 -15.70 -2.03
N TRP A 474 -1.22 -14.41 -2.38
CA TRP A 474 -1.28 -13.99 -3.78
C TRP A 474 -0.04 -14.42 -4.57
N PHE A 475 1.09 -14.53 -3.89
CA PHE A 475 2.39 -14.81 -4.48
C PHE A 475 2.57 -16.32 -4.78
N GLN A 476 2.28 -17.17 -3.79
CA GLN A 476 2.42 -18.63 -3.92
C GLN A 476 1.18 -19.35 -3.35
N PRO A 477 0.93 -20.62 -3.77
CA PRO A 477 -0.16 -21.42 -3.24
C PRO A 477 0.12 -21.98 -1.82
N ASN A 478 0.92 -21.28 -1.04
CA ASN A 478 1.33 -21.54 0.34
C ASN A 478 1.96 -20.27 0.94
N TYR A 479 2.73 -20.40 2.04
CA TYR A 479 3.45 -19.29 2.69
C TYR A 479 4.98 -19.46 2.68
N ALA A 480 5.51 -20.26 1.75
CA ALA A 480 6.93 -20.64 1.72
C ALA A 480 7.91 -19.45 1.53
N THR A 481 7.41 -18.30 1.09
CA THR A 481 8.19 -17.05 0.98
C THR A 481 8.50 -16.40 2.35
N TRP A 482 7.79 -16.80 3.41
CA TRP A 482 7.92 -16.17 4.73
C TRP A 482 8.26 -17.15 5.85
N ILE A 483 8.21 -18.47 5.59
CA ILE A 483 8.49 -19.51 6.56
C ILE A 483 8.89 -20.81 5.85
N GLY A 484 9.91 -21.49 6.34
CA GLY A 484 10.33 -22.79 5.79
C GLY A 484 11.82 -22.85 5.53
N GLU A 485 12.47 -21.74 5.27
CA GLU A 485 13.90 -21.67 5.09
C GLU A 485 14.65 -21.42 6.41
N LYS A 486 15.95 -21.65 6.39
CA LYS A 486 16.75 -21.68 7.62
C LYS A 486 16.76 -20.35 8.38
N ASP A 487 16.97 -19.26 7.66
CA ASP A 487 17.12 -17.94 8.27
C ASP A 487 15.75 -17.35 8.63
N GLU A 488 14.71 -17.62 7.83
CA GLU A 488 13.30 -17.34 8.19
C GLU A 488 12.91 -18.06 9.48
N ASN A 489 13.18 -19.36 9.57
CA ASN A 489 12.83 -20.16 10.74
C ASN A 489 13.56 -19.67 12.00
N LEU A 490 14.80 -19.21 11.87
CA LEU A 490 15.54 -18.61 12.99
C LEU A 490 14.93 -17.27 13.39
N ALA A 491 14.44 -16.47 12.44
CA ALA A 491 13.73 -15.23 12.74
C ALA A 491 12.41 -15.50 13.48
N TRP A 492 11.64 -16.51 13.08
CA TRP A 492 10.45 -16.97 13.80
C TRP A 492 10.77 -17.44 15.22
N ASP A 493 11.86 -18.20 15.40
CA ASP A 493 12.31 -18.62 16.74
C ASP A 493 12.71 -17.42 17.63
N TYR A 494 13.34 -16.38 17.06
CA TYR A 494 13.64 -15.13 17.77
C TYR A 494 12.36 -14.39 18.17
N LEU A 495 11.43 -14.24 17.23
CA LEU A 495 10.14 -13.60 17.49
C LEU A 495 9.36 -14.35 18.59
N TYR A 496 9.27 -15.67 18.50
CA TYR A 496 8.61 -16.52 19.51
C TYR A 496 9.19 -16.30 20.90
N LYS A 497 10.52 -16.26 20.99
CA LYS A 497 11.18 -16.07 22.28
C LYS A 497 10.89 -14.69 22.87
N VAL A 498 10.98 -13.63 22.08
CA VAL A 498 10.66 -12.27 22.54
C VAL A 498 9.20 -12.15 22.94
N ARG A 499 8.29 -12.74 22.16
CA ARG A 499 6.85 -12.76 22.45
C ARG A 499 6.55 -13.46 23.77
N THR A 500 7.23 -14.57 24.04
CA THR A 500 7.07 -15.33 25.30
C THR A 500 7.63 -14.54 26.50
N ASP A 501 8.78 -13.91 26.34
CA ASP A 501 9.38 -13.05 27.36
C ASP A 501 8.48 -11.83 27.66
N PHE A 502 7.89 -11.22 26.64
CA PHE A 502 6.90 -10.16 26.77
C PHE A 502 5.66 -10.61 27.55
N GLU A 503 5.11 -11.78 27.25
CA GLU A 503 3.94 -12.33 27.96
C GLU A 503 4.26 -12.56 29.45
N THR A 504 5.47 -13.03 29.73
CA THR A 504 5.96 -13.20 31.12
C THR A 504 6.05 -11.85 31.83
N ALA A 505 6.58 -10.82 31.17
CA ALA A 505 6.67 -9.48 31.72
C ALA A 505 5.27 -8.87 31.99
N LYS A 506 4.36 -8.98 31.02
CA LYS A 506 2.98 -8.51 31.10
C LYS A 506 2.25 -9.13 32.30
N ASN A 507 2.39 -10.43 32.49
CA ASN A 507 1.72 -11.19 33.57
C ASN A 507 2.36 -10.98 34.94
N SER A 508 3.58 -10.45 35.01
CA SER A 508 4.27 -10.17 36.28
C SER A 508 3.63 -9.04 37.08
N ASN A 509 2.85 -8.17 36.44
CA ASN A 509 2.29 -6.93 36.99
C ASN A 509 3.35 -5.93 37.54
N ASN A 510 4.59 -6.04 37.08
CA ASN A 510 5.69 -5.17 37.52
C ASN A 510 5.86 -3.90 36.68
N PHE A 511 5.10 -3.77 35.62
CA PHE A 511 5.22 -2.69 34.62
C PHE A 511 3.91 -1.90 34.52
N SER A 512 4.00 -0.62 34.20
CA SER A 512 2.81 0.20 33.93
C SER A 512 2.16 -0.20 32.59
N THR A 513 0.87 0.11 32.45
CA THR A 513 0.12 -0.17 31.20
C THR A 513 0.78 0.49 30.00
N GLU A 514 1.25 1.76 30.14
CA GLU A 514 1.90 2.51 29.07
C GLU A 514 3.19 1.82 28.57
N LYS A 515 3.97 1.23 29.49
CA LYS A 515 5.18 0.48 29.11
C LYS A 515 4.86 -0.84 28.40
N ILE A 516 3.84 -1.53 28.86
CA ILE A 516 3.37 -2.76 28.21
C ILE A 516 2.84 -2.44 26.81
N GLU A 517 2.05 -1.38 26.65
CA GLU A 517 1.54 -0.93 25.35
C GLU A 517 2.68 -0.51 24.40
N ALA A 518 3.66 0.25 24.86
CA ALA A 518 4.81 0.64 24.08
C ALA A 518 5.69 -0.55 23.64
N ALA A 519 5.91 -1.51 24.54
CA ALA A 519 6.64 -2.74 24.21
C ALA A 519 5.84 -3.62 23.21
N TYR A 520 4.52 -3.71 23.38
CA TYR A 520 3.63 -4.45 22.49
C TYR A 520 3.60 -3.84 21.10
N GLU A 521 3.68 -2.52 20.98
CA GLU A 521 3.81 -1.82 19.70
C GLU A 521 5.00 -2.32 18.89
N TYR A 522 6.18 -2.41 19.49
CA TYR A 522 7.38 -2.92 18.83
C TYR A 522 7.28 -4.40 18.49
N LEU A 523 6.57 -5.18 19.29
CA LEU A 523 6.32 -6.59 19.02
C LEU A 523 5.45 -6.75 17.76
N LEU A 524 4.31 -6.05 17.69
CA LEU A 524 3.44 -6.08 16.51
C LEU A 524 4.18 -5.60 15.25
N LEU A 525 5.04 -4.57 15.35
CA LEU A 525 5.87 -4.12 14.23
C LEU A 525 6.87 -5.19 13.77
N ALA A 526 7.36 -6.03 14.67
CA ALA A 526 8.26 -7.13 14.34
C ALA A 526 7.54 -8.36 13.74
N GLU A 527 6.21 -8.44 13.85
CA GLU A 527 5.38 -9.48 13.24
C GLU A 527 5.06 -9.22 11.76
N GLY A 528 5.50 -8.09 11.20
CA GLY A 528 5.31 -7.74 9.80
C GLY A 528 5.97 -8.72 8.83
N SER A 529 5.34 -8.92 7.67
CA SER A 529 5.84 -9.83 6.62
C SER A 529 7.16 -9.40 6.01
N ASP A 530 7.41 -8.11 5.98
CA ASP A 530 8.58 -7.51 5.32
C ASP A 530 9.92 -8.06 5.83
N TRP A 531 9.99 -8.38 7.11
CA TRP A 531 11.22 -8.93 7.71
C TRP A 531 11.51 -10.32 7.18
N PHE A 532 10.51 -11.20 7.16
CA PHE A 532 10.64 -12.60 6.73
C PHE A 532 10.89 -12.71 5.23
N TRP A 533 10.34 -11.79 4.42
CA TRP A 533 10.61 -11.71 2.99
C TRP A 533 12.11 -11.66 2.66
N TRP A 534 12.89 -10.90 3.45
CA TRP A 534 14.33 -10.70 3.20
C TRP A 534 15.23 -11.75 3.84
N TYR A 535 14.66 -12.77 4.51
CA TYR A 535 15.44 -13.90 5.05
C TYR A 535 15.47 -15.11 4.12
N GLY A 536 14.59 -15.19 3.13
CA GLY A 536 14.53 -16.27 2.16
C GLY A 536 15.67 -16.22 1.15
N ASP A 537 16.18 -17.38 0.74
CA ASP A 537 17.23 -17.51 -0.29
C ASP A 537 16.72 -17.07 -1.68
N ASP A 538 15.39 -16.98 -1.87
CA ASP A 538 14.72 -16.55 -3.11
C ASP A 538 14.67 -15.02 -3.28
N GLN A 539 15.00 -14.23 -2.24
CA GLN A 539 14.92 -12.79 -2.20
C GLN A 539 16.26 -12.09 -1.86
N ASP A 540 17.37 -12.53 -2.45
CA ASP A 540 18.69 -11.96 -2.20
C ASP A 540 18.82 -10.51 -2.68
N SER A 541 19.24 -9.62 -1.79
CA SER A 541 19.43 -8.21 -2.10
C SER A 541 20.60 -7.55 -1.36
N SER A 542 21.04 -6.41 -1.86
CA SER A 542 22.09 -5.59 -1.19
C SER A 542 21.63 -4.92 0.12
N VAL A 543 20.38 -5.14 0.55
CA VAL A 543 19.78 -4.51 1.73
C VAL A 543 19.41 -5.49 2.85
N ASP A 544 19.67 -6.78 2.69
CA ASP A 544 19.32 -7.84 3.67
C ASP A 544 19.91 -7.55 5.05
N GLU A 545 21.20 -7.14 5.11
CA GLU A 545 21.82 -6.75 6.38
C GLU A 545 21.05 -5.63 7.10
N TYR A 546 20.43 -4.72 6.34
CA TYR A 546 19.61 -3.66 6.91
C TYR A 546 18.33 -4.22 7.53
N PHE A 547 17.62 -5.11 6.81
CA PHE A 547 16.36 -5.68 7.28
C PHE A 547 16.58 -6.58 8.49
N ASP A 548 17.65 -7.40 8.50
CA ASP A 548 18.05 -8.16 9.69
C ASP A 548 18.29 -7.26 10.90
N LYS A 549 19.05 -6.17 10.72
CA LYS A 549 19.30 -5.22 11.80
C LYS A 549 18.02 -4.52 12.27
N ALA A 550 17.14 -4.14 11.34
CA ALA A 550 15.88 -3.46 11.65
C ALA A 550 14.96 -4.38 12.48
N PHE A 551 14.78 -5.61 12.05
CA PHE A 551 14.00 -6.63 12.77
C PHE A 551 14.51 -6.85 14.21
N ARG A 552 15.83 -7.12 14.36
CA ARG A 552 16.43 -7.30 15.70
C ARG A 552 16.39 -6.03 16.55
N THR A 553 16.37 -4.85 15.93
CA THR A 553 16.18 -3.56 16.63
C THR A 553 14.77 -3.45 17.19
N LEU A 554 13.73 -3.82 16.42
CA LEU A 554 12.34 -3.84 16.92
C LEU A 554 12.21 -4.81 18.10
N LEU A 555 12.72 -6.02 17.97
CA LEU A 555 12.72 -7.01 19.05
C LEU A 555 13.49 -6.51 20.30
N SER A 556 14.62 -5.83 20.11
CA SER A 556 15.39 -5.25 21.22
C SER A 556 14.65 -4.11 21.90
N ASN A 557 13.85 -3.34 21.15
CA ASN A 557 13.07 -2.24 21.71
C ASN A 557 11.97 -2.72 22.66
N VAL A 558 11.43 -3.95 22.47
CA VAL A 558 10.52 -4.57 23.44
C VAL A 558 11.14 -4.61 24.84
N TYR A 559 12.40 -5.05 24.94
CA TYR A 559 13.12 -5.10 26.22
C TYR A 559 13.46 -3.70 26.76
N LYS A 560 13.83 -2.77 25.88
CA LYS A 560 14.17 -1.39 26.29
C LYS A 560 12.96 -0.69 26.91
N GLU A 561 11.78 -0.79 26.31
CA GLU A 561 10.56 -0.19 26.85
C GLU A 561 10.21 -0.74 28.24
N LEU A 562 10.48 -2.01 28.45
CA LEU A 562 10.29 -2.65 29.75
C LEU A 562 11.46 -2.43 30.73
N ASN A 563 12.53 -1.71 30.33
CA ASN A 563 13.77 -1.59 31.09
C ASN A 563 14.36 -2.95 31.51
N LEU A 564 14.29 -3.94 30.64
CA LEU A 564 14.88 -5.26 30.80
C LEU A 564 16.23 -5.35 30.08
N GLU A 565 17.10 -6.29 30.51
CA GLU A 565 18.33 -6.59 29.79
C GLU A 565 18.01 -7.22 28.44
N ILE A 566 18.65 -6.72 27.37
CA ILE A 566 18.49 -7.24 26.02
C ILE A 566 19.25 -8.57 25.93
N PRO A 567 18.58 -9.68 25.54
CA PRO A 567 19.23 -10.97 25.42
C PRO A 567 20.33 -10.98 24.35
N LEU A 568 21.42 -11.71 24.61
CA LEU A 568 22.58 -11.76 23.73
C LEU A 568 22.26 -12.26 22.32
N PHE A 569 21.30 -13.17 22.16
CA PHE A 569 20.95 -13.69 20.83
C PHE A 569 20.48 -12.57 19.86
N LEU A 570 19.91 -11.47 20.36
CA LEU A 570 19.52 -10.33 19.52
C LEU A 570 20.71 -9.52 19.00
N SER A 571 21.92 -9.75 19.51
CA SER A 571 23.16 -9.20 18.96
C SER A 571 23.73 -10.02 17.79
N GLU A 572 23.29 -11.26 17.63
CA GLU A 572 23.74 -12.18 16.60
C GLU A 572 22.93 -11.96 15.31
N LYS A 573 23.61 -11.93 14.14
CA LYS A 573 22.95 -11.82 12.85
C LYS A 573 22.20 -13.13 12.54
N ILE A 574 21.01 -13.00 11.97
CA ILE A 574 20.21 -14.12 11.46
C ILE A 574 20.69 -14.48 10.05
N SER A 575 20.71 -13.50 9.15
CA SER A 575 21.24 -13.69 7.80
C SER A 575 22.76 -13.57 7.78
N LYS A 576 23.41 -14.30 6.89
CA LYS A 576 24.88 -14.31 6.72
C LYS A 576 25.42 -13.05 6.03
#